data_f36b1bc8e6c1eb88b86eef19dc9e4ac3
#
_entry.id   f36b1bc8e6c1eb88b86eef19dc9e4ac3
#
_cell.length_a   1.000
_cell.length_b   1.000
_cell.length_c   1.000
_cell.angle_alpha   90.00
_cell.angle_beta   90.00
_cell.angle_gamma   90.00
#
_symmetry.space_group_name_H-M   'P 1'
#
loop_
_entity.id
_entity.type
_entity.pdbx_description
1 polymer ?
#
loop_
_entity_poly.entity_id
_entity_poly.type
_entity_poly.pdbx_seq_one_letter_code
_entity_poly.pdbx_strand_id
1 'polypeptide(L)'
;IKKLILKTTVMRTAISKNESIKGAVKGEANAAHGLRDLFEVGLKDIYWAEKVLTKTLPKMVKNASSPELVTSLKNQLNETQEHVSRLEKIFEVTGVQATAKKCEAMDGILKETNNLIKQTDLGVVRDAGMIAAGQKVKHYEIATYGTLHAYAKTLGENKAANLLALSLDEEKKTDALLTGIAMSHINKQAHKADAITNT
;
A
#
# COMPACT_ATOMS: atom_id res chain seq x y z
N ILE A 1 -60.35 11.22 -19.50
CA ILE A 1 -58.89 11.36 -19.56
C ILE A 1 -58.29 10.40 -18.50
N LYS A 2 -57.90 9.19 -18.93
CA LYS A 2 -57.34 8.15 -18.07
C LYS A 2 -55.85 8.45 -17.86
N LYS A 3 -55.41 8.75 -16.60
CA LYS A 3 -54.02 8.82 -16.19
C LYS A 3 -53.39 7.42 -16.28
N LEU A 4 -52.50 7.25 -17.25
CA LEU A 4 -51.64 6.07 -17.35
C LEU A 4 -50.48 6.22 -16.35
N ILE A 5 -50.59 5.52 -15.22
CA ILE A 5 -49.51 5.43 -14.25
C ILE A 5 -48.54 4.37 -14.77
N LEU A 6 -47.41 4.83 -15.32
CA LEU A 6 -46.31 3.95 -15.69
C LEU A 6 -45.63 3.45 -14.40
N LYS A 7 -45.94 2.21 -14.01
CA LYS A 7 -45.23 1.50 -12.97
C LYS A 7 -43.88 1.11 -13.53
N THR A 8 -42.82 1.86 -13.18
CA THR A 8 -41.44 1.46 -13.41
C THR A 8 -41.14 0.25 -12.50
N THR A 9 -41.32 -0.93 -13.05
CA THR A 9 -40.86 -2.16 -12.41
C THR A 9 -39.35 -2.15 -12.50
N VAL A 10 -38.69 -1.78 -11.41
CA VAL A 10 -37.26 -2.03 -11.25
C VAL A 10 -37.12 -3.54 -11.23
N MET A 11 -36.67 -4.11 -12.36
CA MET A 11 -36.20 -5.49 -12.42
C MET A 11 -34.98 -5.60 -11.48
N ARG A 12 -35.24 -5.99 -10.23
CA ARG A 12 -34.23 -6.68 -9.44
C ARG A 12 -33.94 -7.97 -10.20
N THR A 13 -32.87 -7.96 -10.96
CA THR A 13 -32.25 -9.19 -11.42
C THR A 13 -31.85 -9.93 -10.15
N ALA A 14 -32.68 -10.88 -9.73
CA ALA A 14 -32.29 -11.88 -8.77
C ALA A 14 -31.09 -12.59 -9.41
N ILE A 15 -29.90 -12.33 -8.88
CA ILE A 15 -28.72 -13.12 -9.17
C ILE A 15 -29.10 -14.53 -8.75
N SER A 16 -29.38 -15.35 -9.78
CA SER A 16 -29.73 -16.75 -9.68
C SER A 16 -28.75 -17.46 -8.76
N LYS A 17 -29.31 -18.33 -7.92
CA LYS A 17 -28.61 -19.27 -7.06
C LYS A 17 -27.36 -19.80 -7.71
N ASN A 18 -26.22 -19.56 -7.00
CA ASN A 18 -24.93 -20.18 -7.14
C ASN A 18 -24.95 -21.55 -7.86
N GLU A 19 -24.74 -21.56 -9.16
CA GLU A 19 -24.00 -22.64 -9.77
C GLU A 19 -22.55 -22.44 -9.34
N SER A 20 -22.12 -23.19 -8.33
CA SER A 20 -20.74 -23.15 -7.87
C SER A 20 -19.85 -23.50 -9.04
N ILE A 21 -19.09 -22.52 -9.52
CA ILE A 21 -18.07 -22.73 -10.55
C ILE A 21 -17.17 -23.86 -10.00
N LYS A 22 -17.05 -24.96 -10.78
CA LYS A 22 -16.31 -26.14 -10.35
C LYS A 22 -14.87 -25.73 -10.04
N GLY A 23 -14.45 -25.85 -8.76
CA GLY A 23 -13.15 -25.40 -8.28
C GLY A 23 -13.12 -24.03 -7.60
N ALA A 24 -14.23 -23.30 -7.52
CA ALA A 24 -14.29 -22.05 -6.76
C ALA A 24 -14.22 -22.31 -5.24
N VAL A 25 -13.42 -21.52 -4.54
CA VAL A 25 -13.32 -21.57 -3.08
C VAL A 25 -14.60 -20.97 -2.47
N LYS A 26 -15.24 -21.72 -1.57
CA LYS A 26 -16.39 -21.20 -0.82
C LYS A 26 -15.91 -20.17 0.19
N GLY A 27 -16.58 -19.01 0.26
CA GLY A 27 -16.30 -17.99 1.26
C GLY A 27 -16.56 -18.50 2.67
N GLU A 28 -15.79 -17.99 3.63
CA GLU A 28 -15.96 -18.23 5.06
C GLU A 28 -17.22 -17.50 5.59
N ALA A 29 -17.62 -17.81 6.83
CA ALA A 29 -18.80 -17.20 7.45
C ALA A 29 -18.70 -15.67 7.62
N ASN A 30 -17.47 -15.14 7.67
CA ASN A 30 -17.16 -13.71 7.77
C ASN A 30 -16.68 -13.10 6.44
N ALA A 31 -16.94 -13.78 5.32
CA ALA A 31 -16.58 -13.27 3.99
C ALA A 31 -17.24 -11.91 3.71
N ALA A 32 -16.54 -11.05 2.99
CA ALA A 32 -17.10 -9.81 2.50
C ALA A 32 -18.29 -10.07 1.57
N HIS A 33 -19.39 -9.38 1.80
CA HIS A 33 -20.63 -9.53 1.02
C HIS A 33 -20.87 -8.39 0.04
N GLY A 34 -20.07 -7.32 0.12
CA GLY A 34 -20.19 -6.16 -0.73
C GLY A 34 -18.92 -5.33 -0.83
N LEU A 35 -18.94 -4.34 -1.73
CA LEU A 35 -17.81 -3.45 -1.95
C LEU A 35 -17.44 -2.65 -0.69
N ARG A 36 -18.44 -2.33 0.15
CA ARG A 36 -18.23 -1.67 1.44
C ARG A 36 -17.35 -2.49 2.36
N ASP A 37 -17.61 -3.78 2.48
CA ASP A 37 -16.82 -4.67 3.35
C ASP A 37 -15.37 -4.77 2.86
N LEU A 38 -15.15 -4.88 1.54
CA LEU A 38 -13.81 -4.89 0.95
C LEU A 38 -13.08 -3.56 1.20
N PHE A 39 -13.78 -2.43 1.09
CA PHE A 39 -13.24 -1.11 1.39
C PHE A 39 -12.79 -1.00 2.86
N GLU A 40 -13.64 -1.42 3.79
CA GLU A 40 -13.33 -1.39 5.23
C GLU A 40 -12.15 -2.31 5.61
N VAL A 41 -12.11 -3.52 5.04
CA VAL A 41 -10.98 -4.45 5.25
C VAL A 41 -9.70 -3.83 4.73
N GLY A 42 -9.72 -3.28 3.51
CA GLY A 42 -8.54 -2.65 2.91
C GLY A 42 -8.05 -1.42 3.68
N LEU A 43 -8.97 -0.60 4.24
CA LEU A 43 -8.59 0.52 5.11
C LEU A 43 -7.87 0.04 6.38
N LYS A 44 -8.34 -1.02 7.01
CA LYS A 44 -7.73 -1.59 8.21
C LYS A 44 -6.36 -2.22 7.92
N ASP A 45 -6.21 -2.85 6.75
CA ASP A 45 -4.96 -3.45 6.29
C ASP A 45 -3.90 -2.38 6.01
N ILE A 46 -4.22 -1.31 5.24
CA ILE A 46 -3.26 -0.24 4.95
C ILE A 46 -2.93 0.56 6.21
N TYR A 47 -3.89 0.78 7.11
CA TYR A 47 -3.64 1.45 8.37
C TYR A 47 -2.63 0.70 9.24
N TRP A 48 -2.70 -0.64 9.28
CA TRP A 48 -1.68 -1.45 9.93
C TRP A 48 -0.32 -1.32 9.23
N ALA A 49 -0.29 -1.35 7.90
CA ALA A 49 0.93 -1.23 7.12
C ALA A 49 1.66 0.10 7.39
N GLU A 50 0.94 1.22 7.36
CA GLU A 50 1.51 2.53 7.68
C GLU A 50 2.06 2.57 9.12
N LYS A 51 1.30 2.05 10.08
CA LYS A 51 1.74 2.02 11.50
C LYS A 51 2.98 1.16 11.73
N VAL A 52 3.18 0.09 10.99
CA VAL A 52 4.41 -0.70 11.10
C VAL A 52 5.58 -0.03 10.39
N LEU A 53 5.33 0.69 9.30
CA LEU A 53 6.34 1.46 8.58
C LEU A 53 6.90 2.61 9.41
N THR A 54 6.09 3.30 10.24
CA THR A 54 6.61 4.32 11.18
C THR A 54 7.66 3.76 12.13
N LYS A 55 7.62 2.45 12.44
CA LYS A 55 8.60 1.76 13.30
C LYS A 55 9.76 1.18 12.51
N THR A 56 9.56 0.86 11.24
CA THR A 56 10.56 0.20 10.39
C THR A 56 11.49 1.21 9.70
N LEU A 57 10.96 2.31 9.21
CA LEU A 57 11.74 3.34 8.52
C LEU A 57 12.92 3.89 9.33
N PRO A 58 12.80 4.16 10.66
CA PRO A 58 13.95 4.54 11.47
C PRO A 58 15.07 3.51 11.52
N LYS A 59 14.74 2.21 11.40
CA LYS A 59 15.74 1.15 11.31
C LYS A 59 16.43 1.15 9.95
N MET A 60 15.67 1.37 8.87
CA MET A 60 16.23 1.50 7.53
C MET A 60 17.18 2.70 7.46
N VAL A 61 16.81 3.85 7.99
CA VAL A 61 17.67 5.05 8.06
C VAL A 61 19.03 4.73 8.71
N LYS A 62 19.05 3.95 9.80
CA LYS A 62 20.29 3.56 10.50
C LYS A 62 21.15 2.57 9.71
N ASN A 63 20.60 1.91 8.71
CA ASN A 63 21.25 0.89 7.91
C ASN A 63 21.57 1.34 6.48
N ALA A 64 21.22 2.57 6.11
CA ALA A 64 21.59 3.20 4.84
C ALA A 64 22.93 3.93 4.98
N SER A 65 23.74 3.89 3.93
CA SER A 65 25.04 4.59 3.86
C SER A 65 25.02 5.81 2.94
N SER A 66 24.22 5.80 1.88
CA SER A 66 24.08 6.92 0.96
C SER A 66 23.32 8.08 1.63
N PRO A 67 23.88 9.32 1.64
CA PRO A 67 23.19 10.48 2.19
C PRO A 67 21.84 10.78 1.51
N GLU A 68 21.74 10.53 0.20
CA GLU A 68 20.49 10.73 -0.56
C GLU A 68 19.42 9.71 -0.13
N LEU A 69 19.81 8.43 0.02
CA LEU A 69 18.90 7.41 0.50
C LEU A 69 18.45 7.68 1.94
N VAL A 70 19.38 8.07 2.82
CA VAL A 70 19.09 8.47 4.21
C VAL A 70 18.08 9.61 4.24
N THR A 71 18.26 10.62 3.40
CA THR A 71 17.34 11.78 3.32
C THR A 71 15.97 11.33 2.81
N SER A 72 15.93 10.53 1.75
CA SER A 72 14.68 9.96 1.21
C SER A 72 13.91 9.16 2.26
N LEU A 73 14.58 8.26 3.00
CA LEU A 73 13.96 7.45 4.05
C LEU A 73 13.42 8.29 5.22
N LYS A 74 14.10 9.40 5.58
CA LYS A 74 13.59 10.33 6.60
C LYS A 74 12.34 11.07 6.12
N ASN A 75 12.32 11.50 4.86
CA ASN A 75 11.13 12.14 4.27
C ASN A 75 9.95 11.16 4.23
N GLN A 76 10.21 9.91 3.80
CA GLN A 76 9.19 8.85 3.83
C GLN A 76 8.61 8.62 5.23
N LEU A 77 9.44 8.70 6.29
CA LEU A 77 8.92 8.57 7.65
C LEU A 77 7.90 9.67 7.99
N ASN A 78 8.18 10.91 7.59
CA ASN A 78 7.25 12.02 7.79
C ASN A 78 5.96 11.83 6.97
N GLU A 79 6.08 11.44 5.70
CA GLU A 79 4.95 11.14 4.81
C GLU A 79 4.09 10.01 5.39
N THR A 80 4.70 8.91 5.86
CA THR A 80 4.01 7.79 6.52
C THR A 80 3.23 8.23 7.76
N GLN A 81 3.76 9.14 8.57
CA GLN A 81 3.05 9.71 9.72
C GLN A 81 1.82 10.53 9.28
N GLU A 82 1.95 11.30 8.21
CA GLU A 82 0.82 12.03 7.61
C GLU A 82 -0.23 11.06 7.02
N HIS A 83 0.20 9.94 6.41
CA HIS A 83 -0.71 8.90 5.91
C HIS A 83 -1.50 8.27 7.05
N VAL A 84 -0.87 7.96 8.18
CA VAL A 84 -1.58 7.46 9.38
C VAL A 84 -2.66 8.46 9.80
N SER A 85 -2.31 9.75 9.95
CA SER A 85 -3.25 10.81 10.35
C SER A 85 -4.39 10.97 9.32
N ARG A 86 -4.07 10.84 8.04
CA ARG A 86 -5.04 10.94 6.93
C ARG A 86 -6.00 9.74 6.92
N LEU A 87 -5.50 8.54 7.20
CA LEU A 87 -6.33 7.35 7.36
C LEU A 87 -7.28 7.46 8.57
N GLU A 88 -6.82 8.02 9.69
CA GLU A 88 -7.67 8.30 10.85
C GLU A 88 -8.83 9.23 10.50
N LYS A 89 -8.59 10.28 9.69
CA LYS A 89 -9.66 11.14 9.16
C LYS A 89 -10.59 10.39 8.21
N ILE A 90 -10.08 9.44 7.42
CA ILE A 90 -10.92 8.61 6.55
C ILE A 90 -11.83 7.73 7.38
N PHE A 91 -11.34 7.09 8.44
CA PHE A 91 -12.19 6.32 9.38
C PHE A 91 -13.29 7.19 9.99
N GLU A 92 -12.95 8.42 10.40
CA GLU A 92 -13.94 9.37 10.96
C GLU A 92 -15.04 9.71 9.95
N VAL A 93 -14.69 10.13 8.73
CA VAL A 93 -15.67 10.59 7.74
C VAL A 93 -16.50 9.46 7.13
N THR A 94 -16.03 8.22 7.20
CA THR A 94 -16.73 7.04 6.68
C THR A 94 -17.51 6.30 7.77
N GLY A 95 -17.32 6.65 9.05
CA GLY A 95 -17.94 5.97 10.19
C GLY A 95 -17.38 4.57 10.46
N VAL A 96 -16.27 4.20 9.81
CA VAL A 96 -15.59 2.91 10.01
C VAL A 96 -14.74 2.98 11.28
N GLN A 97 -14.78 1.94 12.10
CA GLN A 97 -13.94 1.87 13.29
C GLN A 97 -12.44 1.80 12.93
N ALA A 98 -11.64 2.72 13.46
CA ALA A 98 -10.20 2.82 13.27
C ALA A 98 -9.46 1.67 14.00
N THR A 99 -9.49 0.49 13.42
CA THR A 99 -8.79 -0.71 13.92
C THR A 99 -7.77 -1.17 12.89
N ALA A 100 -6.54 -1.41 13.34
CA ALA A 100 -5.50 -1.96 12.49
C ALA A 100 -5.67 -3.49 12.38
N LYS A 101 -5.67 -4.02 11.16
CA LYS A 101 -5.66 -5.45 10.89
C LYS A 101 -4.33 -5.82 10.25
N LYS A 102 -3.64 -6.82 10.80
CA LYS A 102 -2.34 -7.23 10.28
C LYS A 102 -2.43 -7.56 8.79
N CYS A 103 -1.59 -6.91 8.00
CA CYS A 103 -1.43 -7.18 6.58
C CYS A 103 -0.28 -8.17 6.36
N GLU A 104 -0.59 -9.39 5.93
CA GLU A 104 0.42 -10.43 5.71
C GLU A 104 1.35 -10.09 4.55
N ALA A 105 0.87 -9.37 3.52
CA ALA A 105 1.70 -8.94 2.40
C ALA A 105 2.79 -7.96 2.87
N MET A 106 2.43 -6.90 3.59
CA MET A 106 3.39 -5.94 4.13
C MET A 106 4.33 -6.60 5.14
N ASP A 107 3.82 -7.46 6.04
CA ASP A 107 4.64 -8.20 6.98
C ASP A 107 5.70 -9.06 6.27
N GLY A 108 5.33 -9.69 5.15
CA GLY A 108 6.24 -10.44 4.29
C GLY A 108 7.34 -9.56 3.67
N ILE A 109 6.98 -8.43 3.09
CA ILE A 109 7.93 -7.47 2.49
C ILE A 109 8.92 -6.97 3.56
N LEU A 110 8.44 -6.65 4.77
CA LEU A 110 9.30 -6.17 5.85
C LEU A 110 10.23 -7.27 6.39
N LYS A 111 9.79 -8.54 6.40
CA LYS A 111 10.66 -9.67 6.72
C LYS A 111 11.78 -9.84 5.68
N GLU A 112 11.47 -9.75 4.39
CA GLU A 112 12.49 -9.76 3.32
C GLU A 112 13.49 -8.62 3.49
N THR A 113 13.01 -7.40 3.78
CA THR A 113 13.86 -6.23 4.04
C THR A 113 14.82 -6.47 5.21
N ASN A 114 14.32 -7.02 6.32
CA ASN A 114 15.16 -7.35 7.47
C ASN A 114 16.19 -8.44 7.16
N ASN A 115 15.84 -9.42 6.35
CA ASN A 115 16.78 -10.47 5.93
C ASN A 115 17.88 -9.90 5.02
N LEU A 116 17.53 -9.04 4.07
CA LEU A 116 18.47 -8.36 3.21
C LEU A 116 19.51 -7.55 4.02
N ILE A 117 19.08 -6.80 5.02
CA ILE A 117 19.96 -6.04 5.91
C ILE A 117 20.96 -6.96 6.64
N LYS A 118 20.51 -8.17 7.05
CA LYS A 118 21.37 -9.16 7.72
C LYS A 118 22.35 -9.85 6.76
N GLN A 119 22.00 -9.96 5.49
CA GLN A 119 22.75 -10.68 4.47
C GLN A 119 23.73 -9.79 3.68
N THR A 120 23.76 -8.49 3.97
CA THR A 120 24.62 -7.53 3.31
C THR A 120 25.42 -6.73 4.32
N ASP A 121 26.65 -6.32 3.97
CA ASP A 121 27.42 -5.36 4.75
C ASP A 121 26.94 -3.93 4.51
N LEU A 122 27.20 -3.05 5.48
CA LEU A 122 26.89 -1.63 5.34
C LEU A 122 27.67 -1.05 4.15
N GLY A 123 26.96 -0.42 3.21
CA GLY A 123 27.54 0.13 2.01
C GLY A 123 26.58 0.11 0.82
N VAL A 124 27.09 0.41 -0.35
CA VAL A 124 26.29 0.64 -1.56
C VAL A 124 25.50 -0.58 -2.04
N VAL A 125 25.98 -1.80 -1.77
CA VAL A 125 25.25 -3.05 -2.10
C VAL A 125 23.99 -3.16 -1.24
N ARG A 126 24.12 -2.90 0.08
CA ARG A 126 22.96 -2.82 0.97
C ARG A 126 22.01 -1.72 0.55
N ASP A 127 22.52 -0.52 0.22
CA ASP A 127 21.69 0.60 -0.22
C ASP A 127 20.88 0.25 -1.48
N ALA A 128 21.49 -0.38 -2.47
CA ALA A 128 20.79 -0.86 -3.66
C ALA A 128 19.67 -1.85 -3.30
N GLY A 129 19.95 -2.81 -2.41
CA GLY A 129 18.95 -3.75 -1.93
C GLY A 129 17.83 -3.09 -1.12
N MET A 130 18.15 -2.08 -0.30
CA MET A 130 17.17 -1.33 0.47
C MET A 130 16.26 -0.48 -0.42
N ILE A 131 16.78 0.07 -1.52
CA ILE A 131 15.94 0.75 -2.53
C ILE A 131 14.97 -0.25 -3.15
N ALA A 132 15.44 -1.43 -3.56
CA ALA A 132 14.56 -2.46 -4.12
C ALA A 132 13.48 -2.91 -3.13
N ALA A 133 13.81 -3.06 -1.84
CA ALA A 133 12.85 -3.35 -0.79
C ALA A 133 11.86 -2.20 -0.58
N GLY A 134 12.33 -0.95 -0.58
CA GLY A 134 11.49 0.25 -0.49
C GLY A 134 10.50 0.34 -1.66
N GLN A 135 10.93 0.06 -2.89
CA GLN A 135 10.03 0.03 -4.05
C GLN A 135 8.95 -1.05 -3.94
N LYS A 136 9.23 -2.24 -3.40
CA LYS A 136 8.20 -3.25 -3.11
C LYS A 136 7.14 -2.70 -2.15
N VAL A 137 7.55 -1.97 -1.11
CA VAL A 137 6.63 -1.27 -0.19
C VAL A 137 5.79 -0.26 -0.96
N LYS A 138 6.43 0.64 -1.74
CA LYS A 138 5.71 1.66 -2.52
C LYS A 138 4.69 1.05 -3.49
N HIS A 139 5.05 -0.01 -4.21
CA HIS A 139 4.13 -0.68 -5.13
C HIS A 139 2.94 -1.33 -4.42
N TYR A 140 3.14 -1.89 -3.22
CA TYR A 140 2.03 -2.35 -2.37
C TYR A 140 1.09 -1.18 -2.00
N GLU A 141 1.65 -0.06 -1.54
CA GLU A 141 0.90 1.13 -1.14
C GLU A 141 0.16 1.76 -2.33
N ILE A 142 0.82 1.92 -3.48
CA ILE A 142 0.22 2.43 -4.72
C ILE A 142 -0.98 1.57 -5.15
N ALA A 143 -0.84 0.24 -5.15
CA ALA A 143 -1.92 -0.67 -5.50
C ALA A 143 -3.07 -0.56 -4.50
N THR A 144 -2.77 -0.50 -3.21
CA THR A 144 -3.78 -0.45 -2.14
C THR A 144 -4.51 0.88 -2.13
N TYR A 145 -3.79 2.02 -2.12
CA TYR A 145 -4.40 3.35 -2.16
C TYR A 145 -5.21 3.57 -3.44
N GLY A 146 -4.70 3.11 -4.61
CA GLY A 146 -5.41 3.19 -5.88
C GLY A 146 -6.72 2.42 -5.87
N THR A 147 -6.72 1.20 -5.33
CA THR A 147 -7.92 0.38 -5.18
C THR A 147 -8.93 1.00 -4.22
N LEU A 148 -8.47 1.44 -3.04
CA LEU A 148 -9.33 2.08 -2.03
C LEU A 148 -9.91 3.40 -2.54
N HIS A 149 -9.14 4.19 -3.30
CA HIS A 149 -9.65 5.39 -3.96
C HIS A 149 -10.79 5.06 -4.94
N ALA A 150 -10.62 4.03 -5.78
CA ALA A 150 -11.66 3.59 -6.72
C ALA A 150 -12.91 3.09 -5.99
N TYR A 151 -12.73 2.31 -4.91
CA TYR A 151 -13.85 1.85 -4.08
C TYR A 151 -14.60 3.02 -3.42
N ALA A 152 -13.87 3.97 -2.82
CA ALA A 152 -14.45 5.17 -2.21
C ALA A 152 -15.27 5.98 -3.23
N LYS A 153 -14.77 6.18 -4.44
CA LYS A 153 -15.51 6.84 -5.53
C LYS A 153 -16.81 6.12 -5.85
N THR A 154 -16.75 4.80 -6.01
CA THR A 154 -17.92 3.96 -6.34
C THR A 154 -18.96 3.96 -5.23
N LEU A 155 -18.51 4.03 -3.96
CA LEU A 155 -19.38 4.07 -2.79
C LEU A 155 -19.92 5.47 -2.47
N GLY A 156 -19.53 6.51 -3.22
CA GLY A 156 -19.92 7.89 -2.96
C GLY A 156 -19.19 8.56 -1.80
N GLU A 157 -18.14 7.93 -1.29
CA GLU A 157 -17.31 8.45 -0.18
C GLU A 157 -16.30 9.50 -0.68
N ASN A 158 -16.81 10.62 -1.19
CA ASN A 158 -15.99 11.61 -1.89
C ASN A 158 -14.88 12.23 -1.03
N LYS A 159 -15.14 12.46 0.26
CA LYS A 159 -14.11 12.98 1.20
C LYS A 159 -12.98 11.98 1.39
N ALA A 160 -13.31 10.71 1.60
CA ALA A 160 -12.32 9.63 1.70
C ALA A 160 -11.55 9.46 0.40
N ALA A 161 -12.22 9.48 -0.76
CA ALA A 161 -11.60 9.38 -2.07
C ALA A 161 -10.53 10.46 -2.28
N ASN A 162 -10.82 11.71 -1.94
CA ASN A 162 -9.86 12.81 -2.06
C ASN A 162 -8.63 12.62 -1.15
N LEU A 163 -8.82 12.16 0.08
CA LEU A 163 -7.72 11.88 1.00
C LEU A 163 -6.85 10.72 0.52
N LEU A 164 -7.47 9.65 0.00
CA LEU A 164 -6.76 8.48 -0.56
C LEU A 164 -5.96 8.87 -1.81
N ALA A 165 -6.49 9.75 -2.66
CA ALA A 165 -5.78 10.24 -3.84
C ALA A 165 -4.50 10.99 -3.48
N LEU A 166 -4.49 11.78 -2.40
CA LEU A 166 -3.30 12.50 -1.93
C LEU A 166 -2.19 11.50 -1.55
N SER A 167 -2.51 10.48 -0.74
CA SER A 167 -1.53 9.45 -0.38
C SER A 167 -1.02 8.70 -1.60
N LEU A 168 -1.91 8.33 -2.52
CA LEU A 168 -1.53 7.66 -3.78
C LEU A 168 -0.52 8.46 -4.60
N ASP A 169 -0.73 9.78 -4.71
CA ASP A 169 0.17 10.65 -5.49
C ASP A 169 1.54 10.82 -4.80
N GLU A 170 1.57 10.89 -3.48
CA GLU A 170 2.80 10.93 -2.69
C GLU A 170 3.61 9.64 -2.86
N GLU A 171 2.95 8.47 -2.78
CA GLU A 171 3.60 7.17 -2.97
C GLU A 171 4.21 7.01 -4.37
N LYS A 172 3.52 7.43 -5.42
CA LYS A 172 4.04 7.42 -6.79
C LYS A 172 5.27 8.31 -6.96
N LYS A 173 5.29 9.49 -6.32
CA LYS A 173 6.43 10.40 -6.36
C LYS A 173 7.65 9.80 -5.65
N THR A 174 7.42 9.17 -4.51
CA THR A 174 8.47 8.53 -3.73
C THR A 174 9.05 7.31 -4.45
N ASP A 175 8.23 6.50 -5.13
CA ASP A 175 8.70 5.38 -5.97
C ASP A 175 9.60 5.89 -7.12
N ALA A 176 9.18 6.93 -7.82
CA ALA A 176 9.96 7.57 -8.88
C ALA A 176 11.29 8.14 -8.35
N LEU A 177 11.27 8.77 -7.16
CA LEU A 177 12.48 9.28 -6.50
C LEU A 177 13.46 8.16 -6.17
N LEU A 178 12.99 7.04 -5.60
CA LEU A 178 13.84 5.88 -5.30
C LEU A 178 14.48 5.31 -6.58
N THR A 179 13.73 5.23 -7.67
CA THR A 179 14.26 4.85 -8.99
C THR A 179 15.38 5.82 -9.42
N GLY A 180 15.16 7.12 -9.29
CA GLY A 180 16.17 8.15 -9.60
C GLY A 180 17.45 7.98 -8.78
N ILE A 181 17.33 7.76 -7.47
CA ILE A 181 18.48 7.53 -6.57
C ILE A 181 19.26 6.27 -6.98
N ALA A 182 18.55 5.17 -7.27
CA ALA A 182 19.19 3.92 -7.71
C ALA A 182 20.00 4.10 -9.01
N MET A 183 19.38 4.77 -9.99
CA MET A 183 19.94 4.93 -11.34
C MET A 183 21.05 5.98 -11.41
N SER A 184 21.06 7.00 -10.55
CA SER A 184 22.06 8.07 -10.57
C SER A 184 23.46 7.53 -10.30
N HIS A 185 23.65 6.78 -9.22
CA HIS A 185 24.99 6.28 -8.85
C HIS A 185 24.99 4.97 -8.04
N ILE A 186 23.98 4.67 -7.21
CA ILE A 186 24.03 3.53 -6.28
C ILE A 186 24.21 2.21 -7.01
N ASN A 187 23.40 1.92 -8.03
CA ASN A 187 23.52 0.66 -8.79
C ASN A 187 24.88 0.53 -9.48
N LYS A 188 25.43 1.64 -10.01
CA LYS A 188 26.75 1.64 -10.65
C LYS A 188 27.88 1.38 -9.65
N GLN A 189 27.78 1.95 -8.45
CA GLN A 189 28.75 1.74 -7.38
C GLN A 189 28.66 0.31 -6.81
N ALA A 190 27.44 -0.22 -6.64
CA ALA A 190 27.23 -1.61 -6.22
C ALA A 190 27.85 -2.60 -7.22
N HIS A 191 27.66 -2.38 -8.53
CA HIS A 191 28.29 -3.20 -9.57
C HIS A 191 29.83 -3.13 -9.55
N LYS A 192 30.43 -1.98 -9.24
CA LYS A 192 31.88 -1.88 -9.10
C LYS A 192 32.43 -2.64 -7.88
N ALA A 193 31.62 -2.74 -6.81
CA ALA A 193 32.00 -3.53 -5.63
C ALA A 193 32.15 -5.03 -5.98
N ASP A 194 31.34 -5.56 -6.92
CA ASP A 194 31.45 -6.95 -7.38
C ASP A 194 32.82 -7.25 -8.01
N ALA A 195 33.43 -6.28 -8.71
CA ALA A 195 34.70 -6.47 -9.38
C ALA A 195 35.89 -6.56 -8.40
N ILE A 196 35.74 -6.00 -7.20
CA ILE A 196 36.79 -6.01 -6.16
C ILE A 196 36.77 -7.31 -5.36
N THR A 197 35.62 -7.94 -5.20
CA THR A 197 35.45 -9.21 -4.44
C THR A 197 35.83 -10.45 -5.27
N ASN A 198 35.94 -10.32 -6.59
CA ASN A 198 36.28 -11.42 -7.50
C ASN A 198 37.76 -11.43 -7.96
N THR A 199 38.61 -10.57 -7.37
CA THR A 199 40.06 -10.55 -7.54
C THR A 199 40.77 -10.99 -6.28
#